data_921c1441f24f3373e2838999d6910648
#
_entry.id   921c1441f24f3373e2838999d6910648
#
_cell.length_a   1.000
_cell.length_b   1.000
_cell.length_c   1.000
_cell.angle_alpha   90.00
_cell.angle_beta   90.00
_cell.angle_gamma   90.00
#
_symmetry.space_group_name_H-M   'P 1'
#
loop_
_entity.id
_entity.type
_entity.pdbx_description
1 polymer ?
#
loop_
_entity_poly.entity_id
_entity_poly.type
_entity_poly.pdbx_seq_one_letter_code
_entity_poly.pdbx_strand_id
1 'polypeptide(L)'
;MINVKSLKFNADEKLLDFIEKKVGKVEKFFDNMGDIDVTLSLLPDAENKSVKLQTHIPGEDLIIERNARTFEEAVTEAADVLKEKIVRAKEKKFAK
;
A
#
# COMPACT_ATOMS: atom_id res chain seq x y z
N MET A 1 6.93 9.80 1.90
CA MET A 1 6.76 9.42 3.32
C MET A 1 5.66 8.38 3.48
N ILE A 2 5.87 7.42 4.35
CA ILE A 2 4.89 6.35 4.58
C ILE A 2 4.27 6.55 5.96
N ASN A 3 2.95 6.67 6.00
CA ASN A 3 2.20 6.84 7.24
C ASN A 3 1.39 5.58 7.51
N VAL A 4 1.61 4.93 8.64
CA VAL A 4 0.91 3.70 9.00
C VAL A 4 -0.08 3.95 10.13
N LYS A 5 -1.32 3.51 9.95
CA LYS A 5 -2.37 3.63 10.95
C LYS A 5 -2.99 2.25 11.18
N SER A 6 -3.07 1.83 12.45
CA SER A 6 -3.74 0.59 12.84
C SER A 6 -5.05 0.93 13.53
N LEU A 7 -6.13 0.27 13.11
CA LEU A 7 -7.45 0.47 13.70
C LEU A 7 -7.77 -0.66 14.67
N LYS A 8 -8.01 -0.32 15.93
CA LYS A 8 -8.42 -1.25 17.00
C LYS A 8 -7.38 -2.30 17.41
N PHE A 9 -6.11 -2.11 17.06
CA PHE A 9 -5.03 -2.96 17.54
C PHE A 9 -3.70 -2.22 17.37
N ASN A 10 -2.65 -2.75 17.98
CA ASN A 10 -1.30 -2.18 17.84
C ASN A 10 -0.45 -3.05 16.94
N ALA A 11 0.06 -2.47 15.85
CA ALA A 11 0.98 -3.18 14.97
C ALA A 11 2.35 -3.27 15.64
N ASP A 12 2.99 -4.45 15.60
CA ASP A 12 4.30 -4.62 16.20
C ASP A 12 5.41 -4.07 15.27
N GLU A 13 6.62 -3.94 15.83
CA GLU A 13 7.76 -3.41 15.09
C GLU A 13 8.09 -4.21 13.84
N LYS A 14 7.98 -5.53 13.92
CA LYS A 14 8.29 -6.39 12.78
C LYS A 14 7.36 -6.12 11.61
N LEU A 15 6.08 -5.93 11.92
CA LEU A 15 5.09 -5.62 10.90
C LEU A 15 5.33 -4.24 10.31
N LEU A 16 5.63 -3.25 11.14
CA LEU A 16 5.92 -1.88 10.67
C LEU A 16 7.16 -1.87 9.79
N ASP A 17 8.22 -2.58 10.16
CA ASP A 17 9.44 -2.69 9.36
C ASP A 17 9.15 -3.37 8.02
N PHE A 18 8.33 -4.42 8.04
CA PHE A 18 7.94 -5.13 6.82
C PHE A 18 7.20 -4.19 5.86
N ILE A 19 6.25 -3.42 6.39
CA ILE A 19 5.48 -2.45 5.60
C ILE A 19 6.42 -1.41 4.99
N GLU A 20 7.32 -0.86 5.78
CA GLU A 20 8.26 0.14 5.29
C GLU A 20 9.16 -0.42 4.18
N LYS A 21 9.60 -1.66 4.30
CA LYS A 21 10.43 -2.29 3.27
C LYS A 21 9.65 -2.50 1.98
N LYS A 22 8.45 -3.05 2.07
CA LYS A 22 7.65 -3.37 0.87
C LYS A 22 7.11 -2.12 0.20
N VAL A 23 6.51 -1.23 0.96
CA VAL A 23 5.92 0.00 0.43
C VAL A 23 7.00 1.01 0.07
N GLY A 24 8.09 1.04 0.82
CA GLY A 24 9.23 1.90 0.52
C GLY A 24 9.87 1.63 -0.82
N LYS A 25 9.88 0.37 -1.27
CA LYS A 25 10.37 0.03 -2.61
C LYS A 25 9.53 0.68 -3.69
N VAL A 26 8.21 0.72 -3.49
CA VAL A 26 7.29 1.36 -4.43
C VAL A 26 7.52 2.88 -4.43
N GLU A 27 7.70 3.46 -3.25
CA GLU A 27 7.97 4.89 -3.11
C GLU A 27 9.24 5.30 -3.84
N LYS A 28 10.29 4.49 -3.77
CA LYS A 28 11.55 4.74 -4.47
C LYS A 28 11.42 4.57 -5.98
N PHE A 29 10.49 3.74 -6.41
CA PHE A 29 10.25 3.47 -7.82
C PHE A 29 9.65 4.68 -8.56
N PHE A 30 8.95 5.56 -7.87
CA PHE A 30 8.28 6.70 -8.47
C PHE A 30 8.52 7.98 -7.65
N ASP A 31 9.36 8.87 -8.16
CA ASP A 31 9.81 10.07 -7.46
C ASP A 31 8.73 11.12 -7.18
N ASN A 32 7.70 11.17 -8.01
CA ASN A 32 6.65 12.18 -7.91
C ASN A 32 5.42 11.71 -7.14
N MET A 33 5.59 10.66 -6.33
CA MET A 33 4.49 10.15 -5.53
C MET A 33 4.34 10.95 -4.23
N GLY A 34 3.10 11.24 -3.87
CA GLY A 34 2.81 11.85 -2.58
C GLY A 34 3.01 10.83 -1.46
N ASP A 35 2.63 11.22 -0.24
CA ASP A 35 2.71 10.32 0.90
C ASP A 35 1.85 9.08 0.66
N ILE A 36 2.32 7.94 1.16
CA ILE A 36 1.55 6.70 1.11
C ILE A 36 0.95 6.46 2.48
N ASP A 37 -0.37 6.46 2.55
CA ASP A 37 -1.09 6.17 3.79
C ASP A 37 -1.46 4.69 3.81
N VAL A 38 -1.00 3.99 4.84
CA VAL A 38 -1.27 2.57 5.03
C VAL A 38 -2.22 2.42 6.22
N THR A 39 -3.39 1.88 5.97
CA THR A 39 -4.38 1.63 7.02
C THR A 39 -4.53 0.13 7.22
N LEU A 40 -4.31 -0.32 8.44
CA LEU A 40 -4.42 -1.72 8.83
C LEU A 40 -5.69 -1.89 9.67
N SER A 41 -6.48 -2.91 9.35
CA SER A 41 -7.69 -3.20 10.13
C SER A 41 -7.96 -4.69 10.19
N LEU A 42 -8.77 -5.08 11.17
CA LEU A 42 -9.20 -6.47 11.35
C LEU A 42 -10.67 -6.58 10.95
N LEU A 43 -10.97 -7.57 10.13
CA LEU A 43 -12.33 -7.85 9.69
C LEU A 43 -12.82 -9.14 10.39
N PRO A 44 -14.14 -9.36 10.46
CA PRO A 44 -14.68 -10.56 11.14
C PRO A 44 -14.61 -11.85 10.32
N ASP A 45 -13.93 -11.86 9.19
CA ASP A 45 -13.85 -13.00 8.26
C ASP A 45 -12.59 -13.85 8.45
N ALA A 46 -12.49 -14.98 7.74
CA ALA A 46 -11.32 -15.84 7.76
C ALA A 46 -10.08 -15.13 7.21
N GLU A 47 -10.23 -14.37 6.13
CA GLU A 47 -9.19 -13.49 5.61
C GLU A 47 -9.39 -12.12 6.23
N ASN A 48 -9.07 -12.03 7.51
CA ASN A 48 -9.48 -10.91 8.34
C ASN A 48 -8.47 -9.77 8.45
N LYS A 49 -7.31 -9.89 7.83
CA LYS A 49 -6.30 -8.83 7.86
C LYS A 49 -6.47 -7.95 6.63
N SER A 50 -6.91 -6.72 6.85
CA SER A 50 -7.16 -5.78 5.76
C SER A 50 -6.09 -4.69 5.72
N VAL A 51 -5.57 -4.44 4.52
CA VAL A 51 -4.58 -3.38 4.29
C VAL A 51 -5.12 -2.47 3.19
N LYS A 52 -5.16 -1.18 3.47
CA LYS A 52 -5.55 -0.18 2.50
C LYS A 52 -4.37 0.77 2.27
N LEU A 53 -3.94 0.87 1.02
CA LEU A 53 -2.90 1.82 0.60
C LEU A 53 -3.58 2.96 -0.14
N GLN A 54 -3.24 4.17 0.24
CA GLN A 54 -3.77 5.36 -0.41
C GLN A 54 -2.64 6.33 -0.69
N THR A 55 -2.52 6.78 -1.94
CA THR A 55 -1.50 7.74 -2.32
C THR A 55 -1.97 8.57 -3.48
N HIS A 56 -1.21 9.61 -3.79
CA HIS A 56 -1.50 10.53 -4.88
C HIS A 56 -0.31 10.58 -5.84
N ILE A 57 -0.59 10.46 -7.12
CA ILE A 57 0.38 10.69 -8.17
C ILE A 57 -0.16 11.84 -9.04
N PRO A 58 0.67 12.49 -9.87
CA PRO A 58 0.18 13.60 -10.70
C PRO A 58 -1.02 13.19 -11.55
N GLY A 59 -2.16 13.86 -11.30
CA GLY A 59 -3.38 13.65 -12.05
C GLY A 59 -4.28 12.51 -11.57
N GLU A 60 -3.91 11.80 -10.49
CA GLU A 60 -4.69 10.63 -10.06
C GLU A 60 -4.49 10.30 -8.59
N ASP A 61 -5.56 9.91 -7.93
CA ASP A 61 -5.51 9.35 -6.57
C ASP A 61 -5.61 7.83 -6.68
N LEU A 62 -4.72 7.12 -6.00
CA LEU A 62 -4.69 5.66 -6.02
C LEU A 62 -5.11 5.12 -4.66
N ILE A 63 -6.08 4.20 -4.68
CA ILE A 63 -6.56 3.52 -3.49
C ILE A 63 -6.57 2.03 -3.77
N ILE A 64 -5.88 1.25 -2.93
CA ILE A 64 -5.79 -0.19 -3.07
C ILE A 64 -6.14 -0.83 -1.73
N GLU A 65 -7.04 -1.79 -1.77
CA GLU A 65 -7.43 -2.52 -0.56
C GLU A 65 -7.26 -4.01 -0.82
N ARG A 66 -6.64 -4.70 0.12
CA ARG A 66 -6.44 -6.15 0.03
C ARG A 66 -6.67 -6.78 1.39
N ASN A 67 -7.28 -7.96 1.37
CA ASN A 67 -7.54 -8.76 2.56
C ASN A 67 -6.80 -10.08 2.44
N ALA A 68 -6.22 -10.55 3.52
CA ALA A 68 -5.51 -11.81 3.55
C ALA A 68 -5.54 -12.39 4.96
N ARG A 69 -4.96 -13.55 5.13
CA ARG A 69 -4.88 -14.21 6.44
C ARG A 69 -3.82 -13.57 7.33
N THR A 70 -2.83 -12.93 6.74
CA THR A 70 -1.79 -12.21 7.47
C THR A 70 -1.64 -10.82 6.89
N PHE A 71 -1.16 -9.89 7.71
CA PHE A 71 -0.88 -8.53 7.20
C PHE A 71 0.26 -8.55 6.20
N GLU A 72 1.25 -9.41 6.38
CA GLU A 72 2.37 -9.52 5.45
C GLU A 72 1.90 -9.89 4.05
N GLU A 73 1.00 -10.86 3.94
CA GLU A 73 0.43 -11.22 2.64
C GLU A 73 -0.36 -10.06 2.04
N ALA A 74 -1.21 -9.43 2.85
CA ALA A 74 -2.04 -8.32 2.37
C ALA A 74 -1.18 -7.14 1.92
N VAL A 75 -0.14 -6.81 2.67
CA VAL A 75 0.79 -5.73 2.32
C VAL A 75 1.52 -6.05 1.03
N THR A 76 2.00 -7.29 0.88
CA THR A 76 2.72 -7.70 -0.33
C THR A 76 1.82 -7.58 -1.56
N GLU A 77 0.60 -8.09 -1.48
CA GLU A 77 -0.37 -7.98 -2.58
C GLU A 77 -0.71 -6.54 -2.91
N ALA A 78 -0.97 -5.74 -1.87
CA ALA A 78 -1.32 -4.33 -2.06
C ALA A 78 -0.16 -3.54 -2.69
N ALA A 79 1.06 -3.79 -2.25
CA ALA A 79 2.24 -3.12 -2.80
C ALA A 79 2.46 -3.49 -4.27
N ASP A 80 2.27 -4.75 -4.61
CA ASP A 80 2.39 -5.22 -6.00
C ASP A 80 1.36 -4.55 -6.90
N VAL A 81 0.12 -4.46 -6.45
CA VAL A 81 -0.95 -3.80 -7.20
C VAL A 81 -0.68 -2.31 -7.34
N LEU A 82 -0.19 -1.67 -6.27
CA LEU A 82 0.16 -0.25 -6.32
C LEU A 82 1.24 -0.01 -7.36
N LYS A 83 2.27 -0.84 -7.38
CA LYS A 83 3.36 -0.74 -8.36
C LYS A 83 2.82 -0.88 -9.79
N GLU A 84 1.95 -1.85 -10.04
CA GLU A 84 1.31 -2.02 -11.34
C GLU A 84 0.54 -0.79 -11.77
N LYS A 85 -0.25 -0.21 -10.87
CA LYS A 85 -1.04 0.97 -11.17
C LYS A 85 -0.15 2.17 -11.51
N ILE A 86 0.96 2.31 -10.80
CA ILE A 86 1.92 3.38 -11.06
C ILE A 86 2.57 3.20 -12.43
N VAL A 87 2.97 1.98 -12.78
CA VAL A 87 3.55 1.67 -14.08
C VAL A 87 2.56 1.99 -15.20
N ARG A 88 1.29 1.59 -15.03
CA ARG A 88 0.25 1.89 -16.02
C ARG A 88 0.02 3.39 -16.17
N ALA A 89 0.02 4.12 -15.07
CA ALA A 89 -0.15 5.56 -15.11
C ALA A 89 1.00 6.24 -15.85
N LYS A 90 2.24 5.77 -15.63
CA LYS A 90 3.40 6.26 -16.36
C LYS A 90 3.30 5.98 -17.85
N GLU A 91 2.90 4.77 -18.21
CA GLU A 91 2.73 4.37 -19.62
C GLU A 91 1.68 5.22 -20.31
N LYS A 92 0.54 5.45 -19.65
CA LYS A 92 -0.50 6.32 -20.19
C LYS A 92 -0.01 7.73 -20.45
N LYS A 93 0.84 8.23 -19.55
CA LYS A 93 1.35 9.60 -19.64
C LYS A 93 2.34 9.75 -20.79
N PHE A 94 3.10 8.71 -21.11
CA PHE A 94 4.13 8.74 -22.14
C PHE A 94 3.72 8.05 -23.43
N ALA A 95 2.65 7.30 -23.43
CA ALA A 95 2.17 6.58 -24.62
C ALA A 95 1.19 7.46 -25.41
N LYS A 96 1.71 8.35 -26.16
CA LYS A 96 0.90 9.16 -27.07
C LYS A 96 1.23 8.86 -28.50
#